data_27f1a33280e75417e8cbd905ad4f0893
#
_entry.id   27f1a33280e75417e8cbd905ad4f0893
#
_cell.length_a   1.000
_cell.length_b   1.000
_cell.length_c   1.000
_cell.angle_alpha   90.00
_cell.angle_beta   90.00
_cell.angle_gamma   90.00
#
_symmetry.space_group_name_H-M   'P 1'
#
loop_
_entity.id
_entity.type
_entity.pdbx_description
1 polymer ?
#
loop_
_entity_poly.entity_id
_entity_poly.type
_entity_poly.pdbx_seq_one_letter_code
_entity_poly.pdbx_strand_id
1 'polypeptide(L)'
;MKTLNFDNKILVLSMSLIFGLTSCHKLLENKYDASGTFETTEVVVSAEANGKIVDFNIEEGQQVKENQVIGYIDSTQLYLTKLQLLASEKSVQSRIPDIKKQIAALQQQIETAKKEQKRVQNLFNEQAASQKQLDDVNAQVSVLEKQLDAAKSNLESTSKSILNEKEALSIQIEQVKNQLQKCQITSPISGTVLVKYAEKGE
;
A
#
# COMPACT_ATOMS: atom_id res chain seq x y z
N MET A 1 75.14 87.68 5.93
CA MET A 1 73.87 87.54 6.70
C MET A 1 72.73 87.28 5.81
N LYS A 2 72.13 86.13 5.90
CA LYS A 2 70.83 85.60 5.35
C LYS A 2 71.03 84.29 4.67
N THR A 3 71.25 83.20 5.45
CA THR A 3 71.18 81.85 4.94
C THR A 3 70.48 80.92 5.99
N LEU A 4 69.41 81.39 6.64
CA LEU A 4 68.79 80.64 7.70
C LEU A 4 67.24 80.50 7.54
N ASN A 5 66.72 80.64 6.29
CA ASN A 5 65.26 80.54 6.07
C ASN A 5 64.81 79.46 5.08
N PHE A 6 65.79 78.73 4.48
CA PHE A 6 65.39 77.73 3.50
C PHE A 6 65.15 76.33 4.16
N ASP A 7 66.03 76.02 5.12
CA ASP A 7 65.93 74.69 5.81
C ASP A 7 64.73 74.54 6.71
N ASN A 8 64.31 75.66 7.38
CA ASN A 8 63.11 75.60 8.22
C ASN A 8 61.84 75.46 7.44
N LYS A 9 61.73 75.91 6.22
CA LYS A 9 60.57 75.70 5.34
C LYS A 9 60.45 74.30 4.85
N ILE A 10 61.61 73.69 4.51
CA ILE A 10 61.65 72.30 4.07
C ILE A 10 61.33 71.36 5.22
N LEU A 11 61.80 71.66 6.44
CA LEU A 11 61.56 70.89 7.62
C LEU A 11 60.08 70.99 8.07
N VAL A 12 59.44 72.15 7.97
CA VAL A 12 58.00 72.32 8.25
C VAL A 12 57.14 71.67 7.16
N LEU A 13 57.59 71.70 5.90
CA LEU A 13 56.88 71.07 4.80
C LEU A 13 56.97 69.55 4.88
N SER A 14 58.12 68.99 5.29
CA SER A 14 58.31 67.55 5.46
C SER A 14 57.54 67.04 6.69
N MET A 15 57.47 67.84 7.75
CA MET A 15 56.69 67.48 8.99
C MET A 15 55.22 67.54 8.71
N SER A 16 54.73 68.49 7.87
CA SER A 16 53.32 68.57 7.45
C SER A 16 52.88 67.38 6.55
N LEU A 17 53.86 66.88 5.71
CA LEU A 17 53.57 65.73 4.84
C LEU A 17 53.48 64.41 5.62
N ILE A 18 54.23 64.27 6.73
CA ILE A 18 54.19 63.08 7.60
C ILE A 18 52.92 63.01 8.42
N PHE A 19 52.33 64.16 8.82
CA PHE A 19 51.07 64.23 9.58
C PHE A 19 49.83 64.00 8.73
N GLY A 20 49.92 64.16 7.38
CA GLY A 20 48.82 63.93 6.43
C GLY A 20 48.59 62.46 6.09
N LEU A 21 49.50 61.53 6.40
CA LEU A 21 49.43 60.15 6.05
C LEU A 21 48.81 59.22 7.13
N THR A 22 48.50 59.77 8.30
CA THR A 22 47.89 58.97 9.40
C THR A 22 46.38 59.10 9.54
N SER A 23 45.68 59.76 8.59
CA SER A 23 44.28 60.06 8.70
C SER A 23 43.44 59.34 7.65
N CYS A 24 43.56 58.04 7.52
CA CYS A 24 42.54 57.23 6.86
C CYS A 24 42.72 55.73 7.16
N HIS A 25 42.58 55.37 8.42
CA HIS A 25 42.28 54.00 8.75
C HIS A 25 41.09 53.95 9.71
N LYS A 26 39.95 54.49 9.24
CA LYS A 26 38.67 54.02 9.75
C LYS A 26 38.42 52.74 8.97
N LEU A 27 38.95 51.64 9.48
CA LEU A 27 38.43 50.31 9.21
C LEU A 27 36.93 50.39 9.47
N LEU A 28 36.15 50.25 8.41
CA LEU A 28 34.75 49.83 8.54
C LEU A 28 34.80 48.49 9.23
N GLU A 29 34.82 48.46 10.56
CA GLU A 29 34.40 47.30 11.31
C GLU A 29 32.97 47.04 10.86
N ASN A 30 32.84 46.10 9.94
CA ASN A 30 31.58 45.45 9.69
C ASN A 30 31.20 44.76 11.03
N LYS A 31 30.47 45.46 11.86
CA LYS A 31 29.84 44.94 13.07
C LYS A 31 28.71 43.99 12.62
N TYR A 32 29.09 42.85 12.06
CA TYR A 32 28.19 41.70 12.02
C TYR A 32 28.54 40.88 13.25
N ASP A 33 27.69 40.94 14.27
CA ASP A 33 27.86 40.18 15.51
C ASP A 33 27.67 38.66 15.29
N ALA A 34 27.13 38.26 14.12
CA ALA A 34 27.02 36.88 13.70
C ALA A 34 26.91 36.79 12.19
N SER A 35 27.51 35.78 11.60
CA SER A 35 27.26 35.34 10.25
C SER A 35 26.76 33.90 10.31
N GLY A 36 25.64 33.61 9.64
CA GLY A 36 25.07 32.27 9.55
C GLY A 36 24.47 32.06 8.19
N THR A 37 24.48 30.82 7.75
CA THR A 37 23.79 30.39 6.56
C THR A 37 22.47 29.77 7.01
N PHE A 38 21.35 30.25 6.46
CA PHE A 38 20.08 29.59 6.65
C PHE A 38 20.01 28.45 5.64
N GLU A 39 19.93 27.22 6.16
CA GLU A 39 19.68 26.05 5.33
C GLU A 39 18.23 25.64 5.47
N THR A 40 17.59 25.33 4.35
CA THR A 40 16.24 24.75 4.33
C THR A 40 16.32 23.39 3.64
N THR A 41 15.48 22.46 4.07
CA THR A 41 15.35 21.18 3.41
C THR A 41 14.44 21.34 2.20
N GLU A 42 14.97 21.12 1.01
CA GLU A 42 14.17 21.02 -0.21
C GLU A 42 13.83 19.57 -0.50
N VAL A 43 12.56 19.32 -0.84
CA VAL A 43 12.08 18.00 -1.21
C VAL A 43 11.40 18.10 -2.57
N VAL A 44 11.89 17.31 -3.53
CA VAL A 44 11.25 17.15 -4.84
C VAL A 44 10.15 16.11 -4.73
N VAL A 45 8.91 16.54 -4.92
CA VAL A 45 7.74 15.66 -4.96
C VAL A 45 7.58 15.14 -6.38
N SER A 46 7.70 13.83 -6.56
CA SER A 46 7.50 13.16 -7.84
C SER A 46 6.23 12.31 -7.79
N ALA A 47 5.55 12.21 -8.93
CA ALA A 47 4.43 11.29 -9.08
C ALA A 47 4.93 9.84 -9.00
N GLU A 48 4.24 8.99 -8.25
CA GLU A 48 4.54 7.56 -8.12
C GLU A 48 3.85 6.70 -9.19
N ALA A 49 2.93 7.28 -9.97
CA ALA A 49 2.22 6.63 -11.05
C ALA A 49 2.48 7.33 -12.39
N ASN A 50 2.40 6.56 -13.47
CA ASN A 50 2.47 7.09 -14.82
C ASN A 50 1.08 7.38 -15.36
N GLY A 51 0.89 8.51 -16.01
CA GLY A 51 -0.36 8.89 -16.64
C GLY A 51 -0.53 10.38 -16.74
N LYS A 52 -1.63 10.80 -17.35
CA LYS A 52 -1.96 12.21 -17.52
C LYS A 52 -2.38 12.84 -16.19
N ILE A 53 -1.85 14.01 -15.88
CA ILE A 53 -2.29 14.80 -14.72
C ILE A 53 -3.67 15.39 -15.00
N VAL A 54 -4.68 14.91 -14.31
CA VAL A 54 -6.08 15.37 -14.48
C VAL A 54 -6.42 16.54 -13.59
N ASP A 55 -5.72 16.68 -12.49
CA ASP A 55 -5.87 17.81 -11.57
C ASP A 55 -4.56 18.11 -10.85
N PHE A 56 -4.19 19.39 -10.77
CA PHE A 56 -2.97 19.83 -10.13
C PHE A 56 -3.14 21.28 -9.65
N ASN A 57 -3.71 21.41 -8.46
CA ASN A 57 -4.19 22.67 -7.90
C ASN A 57 -3.23 23.23 -6.88
N ILE A 58 -1.97 23.46 -7.26
CA ILE A 58 -0.97 24.13 -6.45
C ILE A 58 -0.36 25.31 -7.21
N GLU A 59 0.06 26.32 -6.45
CA GLU A 59 0.74 27.50 -6.96
C GLU A 59 2.06 27.71 -6.22
N GLU A 60 3.03 28.31 -6.89
CA GLU A 60 4.29 28.70 -6.27
C GLU A 60 4.02 29.72 -5.14
N GLY A 61 4.68 29.54 -4.02
CA GLY A 61 4.44 30.33 -2.80
C GLY A 61 3.30 29.81 -1.91
N GLN A 62 2.52 28.84 -2.35
CA GLN A 62 1.43 28.26 -1.57
C GLN A 62 1.98 27.40 -0.43
N GLN A 63 1.34 27.48 0.75
CA GLN A 63 1.62 26.57 1.85
C GLN A 63 0.86 25.25 1.70
N VAL A 64 1.56 24.15 1.90
CA VAL A 64 1.01 22.79 1.91
C VAL A 64 1.30 22.09 3.22
N LYS A 65 0.44 21.18 3.61
CA LYS A 65 0.60 20.32 4.79
C LYS A 65 1.11 18.96 4.39
N GLU A 66 1.79 18.29 5.30
CA GLU A 66 2.14 16.88 5.16
C GLU A 66 0.90 16.02 4.85
N ASN A 67 1.03 15.08 3.91
CA ASN A 67 -0.05 14.23 3.38
C ASN A 67 -1.21 14.99 2.68
N GLN A 68 -1.05 16.28 2.41
CA GLN A 68 -2.03 17.00 1.61
C GLN A 68 -1.97 16.52 0.16
N VAL A 69 -3.12 16.15 -0.40
CA VAL A 69 -3.24 15.85 -1.83
C VAL A 69 -3.11 17.14 -2.62
N ILE A 70 -2.17 17.18 -3.54
CA ILE A 70 -1.83 18.34 -4.38
C ILE A 70 -2.14 18.12 -5.86
N GLY A 71 -2.43 16.88 -6.25
CA GLY A 71 -2.81 16.56 -7.61
C GLY A 71 -3.29 15.13 -7.78
N TYR A 72 -3.84 14.83 -8.97
CA TYR A 72 -4.35 13.53 -9.35
C TYR A 72 -3.89 13.15 -10.76
N ILE A 73 -3.43 11.92 -10.91
CA ILE A 73 -3.16 11.27 -12.20
C ILE A 73 -4.42 10.51 -12.64
N ASP A 74 -4.65 10.40 -13.95
CA ASP A 74 -5.77 9.62 -14.49
C ASP A 74 -5.69 8.16 -14.04
N SER A 75 -6.63 7.78 -13.20
CA SER A 75 -6.74 6.44 -12.62
C SER A 75 -7.93 5.65 -13.18
N THR A 76 -8.58 6.14 -14.23
CA THR A 76 -9.81 5.55 -14.78
C THR A 76 -9.61 4.08 -15.13
N GLN A 77 -8.53 3.73 -15.82
CA GLN A 77 -8.25 2.36 -16.22
C GLN A 77 -7.99 1.44 -15.01
N LEU A 78 -7.27 1.92 -14.00
CA LEU A 78 -7.03 1.17 -12.76
C LEU A 78 -8.33 0.94 -11.98
N TYR A 79 -9.21 1.97 -11.96
CA TYR A 79 -10.52 1.85 -11.32
C TYR A 79 -11.39 0.78 -12.00
N LEU A 80 -11.44 0.76 -13.34
CA LEU A 80 -12.17 -0.26 -14.11
C LEU A 80 -11.58 -1.65 -13.87
N THR A 81 -10.26 -1.78 -13.84
CA THR A 81 -9.57 -3.04 -13.52
C THR A 81 -9.95 -3.54 -12.11
N LYS A 82 -10.00 -2.64 -11.13
CA LYS A 82 -10.48 -2.99 -9.77
C LYS A 82 -11.91 -3.52 -9.80
N LEU A 83 -12.81 -2.88 -10.52
CA LEU A 83 -14.21 -3.34 -10.62
C LEU A 83 -14.31 -4.72 -11.29
N GLN A 84 -13.51 -4.98 -12.32
CA GLN A 84 -13.44 -6.27 -12.99
C GLN A 84 -12.95 -7.38 -12.04
N LEU A 85 -11.89 -7.11 -11.26
CA LEU A 85 -11.38 -8.06 -10.26
C LEU A 85 -12.40 -8.34 -9.15
N LEU A 86 -13.11 -7.32 -8.66
CA LEU A 86 -14.18 -7.48 -7.67
C LEU A 86 -15.33 -8.35 -8.21
N ALA A 87 -15.71 -8.17 -9.48
CA ALA A 87 -16.71 -9.01 -10.12
C ALA A 87 -16.22 -10.47 -10.26
N SER A 88 -14.95 -10.68 -10.60
CA SER A 88 -14.32 -12.00 -10.67
C SER A 88 -14.27 -12.67 -9.29
N GLU A 89 -13.88 -11.96 -8.24
CA GLU A 89 -13.87 -12.46 -6.86
C GLU A 89 -15.27 -12.93 -6.44
N LYS A 90 -16.30 -12.12 -6.72
CA LYS A 90 -17.70 -12.48 -6.43
C LYS A 90 -18.14 -13.73 -7.20
N SER A 91 -17.73 -13.86 -8.47
CA SER A 91 -18.00 -15.05 -9.27
C SER A 91 -17.34 -16.29 -8.69
N VAL A 92 -16.08 -16.20 -8.28
CA VAL A 92 -15.35 -17.30 -7.62
C VAL A 92 -16.04 -17.68 -6.31
N GLN A 93 -16.42 -16.71 -5.50
CA GLN A 93 -17.13 -16.95 -4.23
C GLN A 93 -18.45 -17.71 -4.42
N SER A 94 -19.18 -17.44 -5.50
CA SER A 94 -20.45 -18.12 -5.79
C SER A 94 -20.30 -19.61 -6.15
N ARG A 95 -19.07 -20.06 -6.48
CA ARG A 95 -18.76 -21.46 -6.81
C ARG A 95 -18.46 -22.31 -5.58
N ILE A 96 -18.34 -21.70 -4.38
CA ILE A 96 -18.09 -22.46 -3.13
C ILE A 96 -19.27 -23.39 -2.87
N PRO A 97 -19.02 -24.71 -2.77
CA PRO A 97 -20.10 -25.67 -2.59
C PRO A 97 -20.69 -25.62 -1.16
N ASP A 98 -22.00 -25.75 -1.06
CA ASP A 98 -22.65 -26.03 0.21
C ASP A 98 -22.49 -27.53 0.52
N ILE A 99 -21.44 -27.88 1.24
CA ILE A 99 -21.09 -29.25 1.58
C ILE A 99 -22.26 -29.96 2.28
N LYS A 100 -22.92 -29.29 3.24
CA LYS A 100 -24.03 -29.90 4.00
C LYS A 100 -25.19 -30.32 3.09
N LYS A 101 -25.58 -29.49 2.13
CA LYS A 101 -26.63 -29.83 1.18
C LYS A 101 -26.22 -30.94 0.23
N GLN A 102 -24.97 -30.94 -0.25
CA GLN A 102 -24.53 -31.95 -1.20
C GLN A 102 -24.40 -33.35 -0.59
N ILE A 103 -24.06 -33.46 0.70
CA ILE A 103 -23.96 -34.76 1.38
C ILE A 103 -25.26 -35.22 2.05
N ALA A 104 -26.27 -34.36 2.13
CA ALA A 104 -27.51 -34.66 2.85
C ALA A 104 -28.20 -35.94 2.37
N ALA A 105 -28.22 -36.19 1.03
CA ALA A 105 -28.81 -37.41 0.47
C ALA A 105 -28.05 -38.67 0.89
N LEU A 106 -26.71 -38.63 0.88
CA LEU A 106 -25.87 -39.75 1.36
C LEU A 106 -26.08 -39.98 2.87
N GLN A 107 -26.15 -38.92 3.65
CA GLN A 107 -26.43 -39.03 5.09
C GLN A 107 -27.79 -39.70 5.35
N GLN A 108 -28.82 -39.34 4.59
CA GLN A 108 -30.17 -39.97 4.69
C GLN A 108 -30.13 -41.45 4.28
N GLN A 109 -29.36 -41.80 3.24
CA GLN A 109 -29.18 -43.20 2.82
C GLN A 109 -28.49 -44.01 3.92
N ILE A 110 -27.46 -43.47 4.56
CA ILE A 110 -26.74 -44.12 5.68
C ILE A 110 -27.69 -44.32 6.86
N GLU A 111 -28.48 -43.31 7.20
CA GLU A 111 -29.46 -43.44 8.29
C GLU A 111 -30.45 -44.56 8.02
N THR A 112 -30.97 -44.67 6.79
CA THR A 112 -31.88 -45.74 6.38
C THR A 112 -31.20 -47.11 6.44
N ALA A 113 -29.97 -47.21 5.92
CA ALA A 113 -29.19 -48.47 5.96
C ALA A 113 -28.86 -48.88 7.41
N LYS A 114 -28.58 -47.95 8.31
CA LYS A 114 -28.36 -48.24 9.75
C LYS A 114 -29.63 -48.71 10.46
N LYS A 115 -30.78 -48.19 10.09
CA LYS A 115 -32.06 -48.72 10.60
C LYS A 115 -32.28 -50.16 10.18
N GLU A 116 -31.99 -50.49 8.91
CA GLU A 116 -32.07 -51.86 8.39
C GLU A 116 -31.04 -52.77 9.05
N GLN A 117 -29.78 -52.33 9.17
CA GLN A 117 -28.72 -53.06 9.90
C GLN A 117 -29.19 -53.41 11.34
N LYS A 118 -29.74 -52.46 12.07
CA LYS A 118 -30.26 -52.71 13.43
C LYS A 118 -31.41 -53.73 13.44
N ARG A 119 -32.29 -53.67 12.43
CA ARG A 119 -33.40 -54.63 12.30
C ARG A 119 -32.87 -56.05 12.07
N VAL A 120 -31.95 -56.20 11.11
CA VAL A 120 -31.36 -57.54 10.78
C VAL A 120 -30.53 -58.07 11.94
N GLN A 121 -29.79 -57.19 12.67
CA GLN A 121 -29.05 -57.57 13.85
C GLN A 121 -29.96 -58.12 14.96
N ASN A 122 -31.13 -57.51 15.18
CA ASN A 122 -32.08 -58.01 16.16
C ASN A 122 -32.67 -59.39 15.76
N LEU A 123 -33.05 -59.54 14.46
CA LEU A 123 -33.50 -60.81 13.93
C LEU A 123 -32.45 -61.92 13.99
N PHE A 124 -31.16 -61.56 13.78
CA PHE A 124 -30.07 -62.50 13.90
C PHE A 124 -29.88 -62.99 15.39
N ASN A 125 -29.99 -62.08 16.34
CA ASN A 125 -29.95 -62.39 17.76
C ASN A 125 -31.08 -63.33 18.21
N GLU A 126 -32.23 -63.21 17.53
CA GLU A 126 -33.42 -64.08 17.74
C GLU A 126 -33.37 -65.35 16.87
N GLN A 127 -32.25 -65.61 16.15
CA GLN A 127 -32.06 -66.75 15.24
C GLN A 127 -33.04 -66.73 14.02
N ALA A 128 -33.61 -65.58 13.71
CA ALA A 128 -34.57 -65.37 12.62
C ALA A 128 -33.92 -64.80 11.33
N ALA A 129 -32.63 -64.52 11.34
CA ALA A 129 -31.83 -64.11 10.19
C ALA A 129 -30.50 -64.92 10.08
N SER A 130 -29.99 -65.08 8.89
CA SER A 130 -28.72 -65.76 8.63
C SER A 130 -27.51 -64.83 8.86
N GLN A 131 -26.34 -65.41 9.16
CA GLN A 131 -25.06 -64.64 9.22
C GLN A 131 -24.80 -63.91 7.92
N LYS A 132 -25.07 -64.49 6.77
CA LYS A 132 -24.90 -63.86 5.48
C LYS A 132 -25.73 -62.57 5.35
N GLN A 133 -27.01 -62.57 5.81
CA GLN A 133 -27.85 -61.37 5.79
C GLN A 133 -27.29 -60.26 6.65
N LEU A 134 -26.76 -60.59 7.84
CA LEU A 134 -26.10 -59.61 8.71
C LEU A 134 -24.84 -59.06 8.10
N ASP A 135 -24.01 -59.89 7.48
CA ASP A 135 -22.79 -59.47 6.78
C ASP A 135 -23.07 -58.56 5.60
N ASP A 136 -24.12 -58.88 4.83
CA ASP A 136 -24.57 -58.10 3.66
C ASP A 136 -24.98 -56.67 4.06
N VAL A 137 -25.76 -56.49 5.14
CA VAL A 137 -26.20 -55.17 5.60
C VAL A 137 -25.03 -54.38 6.25
N ASN A 138 -24.12 -55.09 6.94
CA ASN A 138 -22.90 -54.48 7.49
C ASN A 138 -22.02 -53.93 6.39
N ALA A 139 -21.81 -54.74 5.32
CA ALA A 139 -21.06 -54.31 4.16
C ALA A 139 -21.71 -53.08 3.48
N GLN A 140 -23.05 -53.09 3.33
CA GLN A 140 -23.78 -51.98 2.72
C GLN A 140 -23.55 -50.65 3.51
N VAL A 141 -23.69 -50.68 4.84
CA VAL A 141 -23.43 -49.50 5.68
C VAL A 141 -22.01 -49.03 5.53
N SER A 142 -21.04 -49.97 5.57
CA SER A 142 -19.60 -49.63 5.38
C SER A 142 -19.33 -48.97 4.05
N VAL A 143 -19.90 -49.48 2.97
CA VAL A 143 -19.72 -48.86 1.63
C VAL A 143 -20.28 -47.45 1.59
N LEU A 144 -21.50 -47.22 2.12
CA LEU A 144 -22.11 -45.88 2.14
C LEU A 144 -21.34 -44.90 3.00
N GLU A 145 -20.79 -45.33 4.16
CA GLU A 145 -19.93 -44.49 4.98
C GLU A 145 -18.64 -44.10 4.24
N LYS A 146 -18.00 -45.04 3.55
CA LYS A 146 -16.81 -44.74 2.73
C LYS A 146 -17.13 -43.80 1.56
N GLN A 147 -18.31 -43.94 0.95
CA GLN A 147 -18.76 -42.99 -0.08
C GLN A 147 -18.98 -41.59 0.48
N LEU A 148 -19.56 -41.47 1.69
CA LEU A 148 -19.72 -40.18 2.36
C LEU A 148 -18.38 -39.52 2.67
N ASP A 149 -17.40 -40.29 3.22
CA ASP A 149 -16.07 -39.78 3.51
C ASP A 149 -15.34 -39.30 2.26
N ALA A 150 -15.44 -40.06 1.17
CA ALA A 150 -14.85 -39.69 -0.12
C ALA A 150 -15.52 -38.42 -0.71
N ALA A 151 -16.87 -38.33 -0.62
CA ALA A 151 -17.60 -37.15 -1.07
C ALA A 151 -17.23 -35.90 -0.26
N LYS A 152 -17.16 -36.01 1.07
CA LYS A 152 -16.71 -34.93 1.95
C LYS A 152 -15.32 -34.46 1.59
N SER A 153 -14.35 -35.38 1.51
CA SER A 153 -12.96 -35.05 1.19
C SER A 153 -12.82 -34.35 -0.15
N ASN A 154 -13.57 -34.79 -1.18
CA ASN A 154 -13.58 -34.15 -2.49
C ASN A 154 -14.16 -32.74 -2.43
N LEU A 155 -15.30 -32.54 -1.74
CA LEU A 155 -15.94 -31.25 -1.60
C LEU A 155 -15.10 -30.26 -0.79
N GLU A 156 -14.45 -30.73 0.28
CA GLU A 156 -13.52 -29.92 1.10
C GLU A 156 -12.29 -29.50 0.29
N SER A 157 -11.71 -30.41 -0.48
CA SER A 157 -10.59 -30.11 -1.38
C SER A 157 -10.99 -29.08 -2.44
N THR A 158 -12.17 -29.26 -3.06
CA THR A 158 -12.71 -28.32 -4.05
C THR A 158 -12.96 -26.93 -3.40
N SER A 159 -13.58 -26.90 -2.22
CA SER A 159 -13.82 -25.66 -1.48
C SER A 159 -12.51 -24.94 -1.16
N LYS A 160 -11.49 -25.68 -0.70
CA LYS A 160 -10.17 -25.12 -0.40
C LYS A 160 -9.51 -24.54 -1.65
N SER A 161 -9.60 -25.22 -2.79
CA SER A 161 -9.07 -24.71 -4.07
C SER A 161 -9.73 -23.39 -4.47
N ILE A 162 -11.06 -23.30 -4.35
CA ILE A 162 -11.82 -22.08 -4.67
C ILE A 162 -11.47 -20.94 -3.69
N LEU A 163 -11.28 -21.24 -2.40
CA LEU A 163 -10.86 -20.24 -1.42
C LEU A 163 -9.46 -19.70 -1.73
N ASN A 164 -8.52 -20.55 -2.14
CA ASN A 164 -7.18 -20.11 -2.56
C ASN A 164 -7.25 -19.23 -3.83
N GLU A 165 -8.12 -19.57 -4.79
CA GLU A 165 -8.35 -18.74 -5.98
C GLU A 165 -8.92 -17.36 -5.59
N LYS A 166 -9.88 -17.34 -4.67
CA LYS A 166 -10.44 -16.09 -4.12
C LYS A 166 -9.36 -15.25 -3.44
N GLU A 167 -8.51 -15.85 -2.63
CA GLU A 167 -7.41 -15.16 -1.95
C GLU A 167 -6.43 -14.55 -2.95
N ALA A 168 -6.07 -15.26 -4.01
CA ALA A 168 -5.23 -14.72 -5.07
C ALA A 168 -5.86 -13.49 -5.74
N LEU A 169 -7.17 -13.49 -5.99
CA LEU A 169 -7.89 -12.33 -6.50
C LEU A 169 -7.92 -11.17 -5.50
N SER A 170 -8.08 -11.44 -4.21
CA SER A 170 -8.06 -10.40 -3.18
C SER A 170 -6.70 -9.69 -3.12
N ILE A 171 -5.60 -10.42 -3.28
CA ILE A 171 -4.25 -9.85 -3.37
C ILE A 171 -4.12 -8.95 -4.61
N GLN A 172 -4.63 -9.39 -5.76
CA GLN A 172 -4.62 -8.55 -6.96
C GLN A 172 -5.44 -7.27 -6.79
N ILE A 173 -6.57 -7.34 -6.10
CA ILE A 173 -7.38 -6.16 -5.75
C ILE A 173 -6.58 -5.20 -4.88
N GLU A 174 -5.85 -5.69 -3.88
CA GLU A 174 -4.99 -4.85 -3.03
C GLU A 174 -3.84 -4.21 -3.82
N GLN A 175 -3.24 -4.93 -4.77
CA GLN A 175 -2.22 -4.35 -5.66
C GLN A 175 -2.79 -3.19 -6.47
N VAL A 176 -3.98 -3.34 -7.06
CA VAL A 176 -4.63 -2.26 -7.83
C VAL A 176 -5.04 -1.11 -6.92
N LYS A 177 -5.50 -1.36 -5.69
CA LYS A 177 -5.79 -0.30 -4.70
C LYS A 177 -4.54 0.51 -4.37
N ASN A 178 -3.40 -0.15 -4.17
CA ASN A 178 -2.12 0.53 -3.94
C ASN A 178 -1.73 1.40 -5.14
N GLN A 179 -1.90 0.89 -6.37
CA GLN A 179 -1.66 1.68 -7.58
C GLN A 179 -2.59 2.89 -7.68
N LEU A 180 -3.87 2.74 -7.31
CA LEU A 180 -4.83 3.85 -7.25
C LEU A 180 -4.43 4.91 -6.23
N GLN A 181 -3.90 4.51 -5.07
CA GLN A 181 -3.38 5.46 -4.09
C GLN A 181 -2.20 6.25 -4.64
N LYS A 182 -1.30 5.61 -5.39
CA LYS A 182 -0.16 6.24 -6.05
C LYS A 182 -0.54 7.23 -7.16
N CYS A 183 -1.77 7.18 -7.66
CA CYS A 183 -2.29 8.19 -8.57
C CYS A 183 -2.64 9.51 -7.86
N GLN A 184 -2.62 9.56 -6.54
CA GLN A 184 -2.73 10.79 -5.77
C GLN A 184 -1.32 11.33 -5.51
N ILE A 185 -1.06 12.55 -5.95
CA ILE A 185 0.19 13.23 -5.66
C ILE A 185 0.02 13.92 -4.31
N THR A 186 0.80 13.53 -3.31
CA THR A 186 0.72 14.06 -1.95
C THR A 186 2.02 14.74 -1.54
N SER A 187 1.93 15.77 -0.72
CA SER A 187 3.11 16.41 -0.12
C SER A 187 3.66 15.53 1.01
N PRO A 188 4.95 15.14 0.99
CA PRO A 188 5.55 14.35 2.06
C PRO A 188 5.90 15.17 3.32
N ILE A 189 5.88 16.49 3.23
CA ILE A 189 6.21 17.41 4.32
C ILE A 189 5.26 18.61 4.33
N SER A 190 5.17 19.29 5.47
CA SER A 190 4.58 20.62 5.53
C SER A 190 5.60 21.67 5.10
N GLY A 191 5.23 22.57 4.20
CA GLY A 191 6.16 23.59 3.69
C GLY A 191 5.51 24.53 2.70
N THR A 192 6.35 25.26 1.98
CA THR A 192 5.93 26.18 0.91
C THR A 192 6.41 25.66 -0.43
N VAL A 193 5.55 25.67 -1.42
CA VAL A 193 5.89 25.29 -2.80
C VAL A 193 6.85 26.32 -3.39
N LEU A 194 8.05 25.90 -3.78
CA LEU A 194 9.04 26.79 -4.34
C LEU A 194 8.90 26.88 -5.86
N VAL A 195 8.78 25.73 -6.53
CA VAL A 195 8.71 25.64 -8.00
C VAL A 195 7.73 24.54 -8.39
N LYS A 196 7.02 24.78 -9.46
CA LYS A 196 6.07 23.85 -10.08
C LYS A 196 6.64 23.38 -11.43
N TYR A 197 6.99 22.11 -11.53
CA TYR A 197 7.62 21.55 -12.74
C TYR A 197 6.63 20.90 -13.72
N ALA A 198 5.39 20.69 -13.34
CA ALA A 198 4.38 20.02 -14.14
C ALA A 198 3.06 20.79 -14.16
N GLU A 199 2.29 20.60 -15.20
CA GLU A 199 1.01 21.25 -15.39
C GLU A 199 -0.13 20.24 -15.59
N LYS A 200 -1.35 20.71 -15.35
CA LYS A 200 -2.54 19.93 -15.67
C LYS A 200 -2.58 19.62 -17.16
N GLY A 201 -2.67 18.34 -17.50
CA GLY A 201 -2.79 17.88 -18.88
C GLY A 201 -1.54 17.20 -19.43
N GLU A 202 -0.44 17.26 -18.68
CA GLU A 202 0.79 16.54 -19.01
C GLU A 202 0.71 15.05 -18.66
#